data_a2d2b7622d20d5111cdbfa8c858b998f
#
_entry.id   a2d2b7622d20d5111cdbfa8c858b998f
#
_cell.length_a   1.000
_cell.length_b   1.000
_cell.length_c   1.000
_cell.angle_alpha   90.00
_cell.angle_beta   90.00
_cell.angle_gamma   90.00
#
_symmetry.space_group_name_H-M   'P 1'
#
loop_
_entity.id
_entity.type
_entity.pdbx_description
1 polymer ?
#
loop_
_entity_poly.entity_id
_entity_poly.type
_entity_poly.pdbx_seq_one_letter_code
_entity_poly.pdbx_strand_id
1 'polypeptide(L)'
;MQVRTTWRANLAFVATDPSTQLTVATIDGAEQKLSQWLTTFNLLAVVIDPYTHESGWIIPTADRIFAHYEEADIRCAFLVTGSGDGARQYLGKYADSWLVLTDEHREFVGSLSLERLPALVHIGQDGSLVGFAEGWDPPEWRSVLDGVEEAMAWRSRPLLPTPQDPGAFEGTPALA
;
A
#
# COMPACT_ATOMS: atom_id res chain seq x y z
N MET A 1 17.72 -11.00 -1.53
CA MET A 1 16.42 -10.68 -0.89
C MET A 1 16.66 -9.84 0.34
N GLN A 2 16.05 -8.67 0.40
CA GLN A 2 16.21 -7.76 1.54
C GLN A 2 15.02 -7.96 2.50
N VAL A 3 15.33 -8.18 3.76
CA VAL A 3 14.33 -8.37 4.81
C VAL A 3 14.32 -7.13 5.71
N ARG A 4 13.16 -6.57 5.96
CA ARG A 4 12.99 -5.46 6.89
C ARG A 4 12.15 -5.92 8.09
N THR A 5 12.58 -5.53 9.26
CA THR A 5 11.95 -5.91 10.51
C THR A 5 11.42 -4.67 11.22
N THR A 6 10.15 -4.72 11.61
CA THR A 6 9.56 -3.75 12.52
C THR A 6 9.21 -4.44 13.83
N TRP A 7 9.33 -3.71 14.92
CA TRP A 7 9.06 -4.23 16.25
C TRP A 7 7.74 -3.67 16.77
N ARG A 8 6.81 -4.55 17.10
CA ARG A 8 5.57 -4.24 17.79
C ARG A 8 5.41 -5.17 18.98
N ALA A 9 5.19 -4.61 20.16
CA ALA A 9 4.82 -5.37 21.36
C ALA A 9 5.63 -6.67 21.56
N ASN A 10 6.95 -6.58 21.47
CA ASN A 10 7.90 -7.70 21.63
C ASN A 10 7.84 -8.78 20.53
N LEU A 11 7.11 -8.56 19.45
CA LEU A 11 7.10 -9.45 18.30
C LEU A 11 7.80 -8.75 17.13
N ALA A 12 8.72 -9.44 16.48
CA ALA A 12 9.33 -8.97 15.26
C ALA A 12 8.45 -9.36 14.08
N PHE A 13 7.91 -8.37 13.38
CA PHE A 13 7.24 -8.58 12.10
C PHE A 13 8.27 -8.45 10.99
N VAL A 14 8.30 -9.42 10.10
CA VAL A 14 9.26 -9.47 9.01
C VAL A 14 8.49 -9.43 7.70
N ALA A 15 8.60 -8.32 6.99
CA ALA A 15 8.12 -8.24 5.63
C ALA A 15 9.29 -8.48 4.66
N THR A 16 8.97 -9.00 3.48
CA THR A 16 9.94 -9.41 2.48
C THR A 16 9.74 -8.67 1.17
N ASP A 17 10.80 -8.61 0.36
CA ASP A 17 10.70 -8.09 -1.00
C ASP A 17 9.69 -8.93 -1.79
N PRO A 18 8.80 -8.29 -2.57
CA PRO A 18 7.84 -9.03 -3.37
C PRO A 18 8.52 -9.71 -4.56
N SER A 19 7.87 -10.73 -5.11
CA SER A 19 8.31 -11.30 -6.37
C SER A 19 8.01 -10.34 -7.52
N THR A 20 9.04 -9.87 -8.22
CA THR A 20 8.89 -8.98 -9.38
C THR A 20 8.30 -9.68 -10.61
N GLN A 21 8.23 -11.00 -10.59
CA GLN A 21 7.63 -11.82 -11.66
C GLN A 21 6.14 -12.04 -11.48
N LEU A 22 5.56 -11.61 -10.36
CA LEU A 22 4.11 -11.65 -10.15
C LEU A 22 3.38 -10.90 -11.24
N THR A 23 2.31 -11.49 -11.75
CA THR A 23 1.35 -10.79 -12.60
C THR A 23 0.38 -10.02 -11.72
N VAL A 24 0.28 -8.72 -11.95
CA VAL A 24 -0.60 -7.83 -11.20
C VAL A 24 -1.61 -7.22 -12.17
N ALA A 25 -2.88 -7.35 -11.86
CA ALA A 25 -3.97 -6.86 -12.68
C ALA A 25 -4.45 -5.48 -12.21
N THR A 26 -4.93 -4.67 -13.16
CA THR A 26 -5.71 -3.47 -12.84
C THR A 26 -7.16 -3.84 -12.55
N ILE A 27 -7.91 -2.88 -12.04
CA ILE A 27 -9.35 -3.01 -11.80
C ILE A 27 -10.14 -3.40 -13.08
N ASP A 28 -9.62 -3.05 -14.25
CA ASP A 28 -10.23 -3.36 -15.55
C ASP A 28 -9.73 -4.68 -16.15
N GLY A 29 -8.88 -5.40 -15.44
CA GLY A 29 -8.37 -6.70 -15.84
C GLY A 29 -7.11 -6.67 -16.72
N ALA A 30 -6.53 -5.51 -17.00
CA ALA A 30 -5.25 -5.44 -17.69
C ALA A 30 -4.12 -5.96 -16.80
N GLU A 31 -3.30 -6.85 -17.32
CA GLU A 31 -2.27 -7.55 -16.54
C GLU A 31 -0.86 -7.14 -16.98
N GLN A 32 0.01 -6.94 -16.01
CA GLN A 32 1.44 -6.72 -16.21
C GLN A 32 2.20 -7.38 -15.06
N LYS A 33 3.46 -7.73 -15.30
CA LYS A 33 4.35 -8.15 -14.21
C LYS A 33 4.66 -6.97 -13.29
N LEU A 34 4.89 -7.24 -12.02
CA LEU A 34 5.27 -6.21 -11.07
C LEU A 34 6.49 -5.43 -11.55
N SER A 35 7.49 -6.11 -12.14
CA SER A 35 8.65 -5.46 -12.73
C SER A 35 8.31 -4.38 -13.75
N GLN A 36 7.24 -4.58 -14.52
CA GLN A 36 6.77 -3.60 -15.51
C GLN A 36 6.12 -2.38 -14.84
N TRP A 37 5.39 -2.59 -13.74
CA TRP A 37 4.83 -1.49 -12.94
C TRP A 37 5.91 -0.62 -12.30
N LEU A 38 7.09 -1.18 -12.06
CA LEU A 38 8.23 -0.50 -11.40
C LEU A 38 9.24 0.10 -12.38
N THR A 39 9.01 0.00 -13.70
CA THR A 39 9.98 0.42 -14.71
C THR A 39 10.35 1.90 -14.62
N THR A 40 9.35 2.77 -14.42
CA THR A 40 9.54 4.22 -14.44
C THR A 40 9.59 4.83 -13.05
N PHE A 41 8.76 4.35 -12.12
CA PHE A 41 8.57 4.94 -10.81
C PHE A 41 8.55 3.89 -9.71
N ASN A 42 8.92 4.29 -8.50
CA ASN A 42 8.62 3.55 -7.30
C ASN A 42 7.10 3.42 -7.15
N LEU A 43 6.66 2.41 -6.43
CA LEU A 43 5.25 2.18 -6.10
C LEU A 43 5.00 2.49 -4.62
N LEU A 44 4.05 3.37 -4.36
CA LEU A 44 3.47 3.60 -3.03
C LEU A 44 2.05 3.05 -3.07
N ALA A 45 1.80 1.97 -2.36
CA ALA A 45 0.50 1.32 -2.36
C ALA A 45 -0.11 1.28 -0.97
N VAL A 46 -1.41 1.58 -0.90
CA VAL A 46 -2.25 1.28 0.25
C VAL A 46 -2.96 -0.03 -0.03
N VAL A 47 -2.65 -1.04 0.75
CA VAL A 47 -3.19 -2.40 0.61
C VAL A 47 -4.43 -2.50 1.49
N ILE A 48 -5.55 -2.87 0.90
CA ILE A 48 -6.84 -2.93 1.60
C ILE A 48 -7.57 -4.25 1.32
N ASP A 49 -8.35 -4.66 2.33
CA ASP A 49 -9.21 -5.84 2.24
C ASP A 49 -10.67 -5.38 2.07
N PRO A 50 -11.30 -5.64 0.91
CA PRO A 50 -12.67 -5.18 0.66
C PRO A 50 -13.74 -5.93 1.47
N TYR A 51 -13.35 -6.96 2.20
CA TYR A 51 -14.24 -7.74 3.04
C TYR A 51 -14.24 -7.29 4.51
N THR A 52 -13.51 -6.22 4.84
CA THR A 52 -13.42 -5.69 6.20
C THR A 52 -13.78 -4.21 6.26
N HIS A 53 -14.39 -3.79 7.36
CA HIS A 53 -14.71 -2.37 7.59
C HIS A 53 -13.45 -1.55 7.88
N GLU A 54 -12.49 -2.13 8.57
CA GLU A 54 -11.26 -1.47 9.02
C GLU A 54 -10.45 -0.92 7.86
N SER A 55 -10.34 -1.69 6.78
CA SER A 55 -9.66 -1.21 5.57
C SER A 55 -10.38 0.00 4.95
N GLY A 56 -11.70 0.06 5.06
CA GLY A 56 -12.50 1.18 4.57
C GLY A 56 -12.22 2.49 5.30
N TRP A 57 -11.89 2.43 6.58
CA TRP A 57 -11.63 3.61 7.38
C TRP A 57 -10.40 4.40 6.92
N ILE A 58 -9.45 3.75 6.26
CA ILE A 58 -8.22 4.40 5.81
C ILE A 58 -8.32 5.02 4.41
N ILE A 59 -9.37 4.74 3.65
CA ILE A 59 -9.49 5.19 2.26
C ILE A 59 -9.40 6.73 2.13
N PRO A 60 -10.11 7.55 2.92
CA PRO A 60 -9.99 9.00 2.82
C PRO A 60 -8.59 9.51 3.16
N THR A 61 -7.92 8.87 4.11
CA THR A 61 -6.52 9.19 4.46
C THR A 61 -5.58 8.85 3.30
N ALA A 62 -5.76 7.69 2.67
CA ALA A 62 -5.00 7.28 1.49
C ALA A 62 -5.21 8.24 0.32
N ASP A 63 -6.44 8.67 0.06
CA ASP A 63 -6.76 9.66 -0.96
C ASP A 63 -5.98 10.94 -0.74
N ARG A 64 -5.92 11.44 0.48
CA ARG A 64 -5.17 12.65 0.84
C ARG A 64 -3.65 12.46 0.66
N ILE A 65 -3.12 11.29 1.01
CA ILE A 65 -1.71 10.96 0.80
C ILE A 65 -1.39 10.95 -0.70
N PHE A 66 -2.20 10.29 -1.50
CA PHE A 66 -1.99 10.20 -2.95
C PHE A 66 -2.09 11.56 -3.62
N ALA A 67 -3.04 12.39 -3.22
CA ALA A 67 -3.19 13.75 -3.73
C ALA A 67 -1.94 14.60 -3.44
N HIS A 68 -1.30 14.40 -2.30
CA HIS A 68 -0.07 15.10 -1.95
C HIS A 68 1.09 14.76 -2.91
N TYR A 69 1.13 13.53 -3.41
CA TYR A 69 2.19 13.03 -4.30
C TYR A 69 1.77 13.00 -5.78
N GLU A 70 0.64 13.60 -6.15
CA GLU A 70 0.10 13.51 -7.52
C GLU A 70 1.08 13.97 -8.60
N GLU A 71 1.88 15.00 -8.30
CA GLU A 71 2.89 15.53 -9.23
C GLU A 71 4.31 14.97 -8.97
N ALA A 72 4.46 14.07 -8.03
CA ALA A 72 5.74 13.48 -7.70
C ALA A 72 6.06 12.26 -8.59
N ASP A 73 7.33 11.96 -8.73
CA ASP A 73 7.81 10.80 -9.51
C ASP A 73 7.62 9.48 -8.75
N ILE A 74 6.38 9.24 -8.34
CA ILE A 74 5.98 8.01 -7.67
C ILE A 74 4.60 7.57 -8.17
N ARG A 75 4.41 6.28 -8.28
CA ARG A 75 3.13 5.68 -8.64
C ARG A 75 2.36 5.37 -7.37
N CYS A 76 1.27 6.09 -7.13
CA CYS A 76 0.36 5.82 -6.02
C CYS A 76 -0.78 4.92 -6.48
N ALA A 77 -1.09 3.88 -5.71
CA ALA A 77 -2.14 2.93 -6.05
C ALA A 77 -2.81 2.36 -4.81
N PHE A 78 -4.09 2.02 -4.93
CA PHE A 78 -4.71 1.04 -4.05
C PHE A 78 -4.37 -0.36 -4.54
N LEU A 79 -4.03 -1.26 -3.65
CA LEU A 79 -3.93 -2.69 -3.90
C LEU A 79 -5.05 -3.38 -3.13
N VAL A 80 -6.04 -3.89 -3.84
CA VAL A 80 -7.25 -4.46 -3.24
C VAL A 80 -7.20 -5.98 -3.30
N THR A 81 -7.34 -6.65 -2.16
CA THR A 81 -7.35 -8.11 -2.06
C THR A 81 -8.73 -8.69 -2.42
N GLY A 82 -9.20 -8.36 -3.62
CA GLY A 82 -10.49 -8.78 -4.15
C GLY A 82 -10.51 -8.71 -5.66
N SER A 83 -11.66 -9.05 -6.25
CA SER A 83 -11.89 -8.93 -7.69
C SER A 83 -11.96 -7.47 -8.14
N GLY A 84 -11.86 -7.23 -9.46
CA GLY A 84 -12.04 -5.91 -10.02
C GLY A 84 -13.40 -5.29 -9.68
N ASP A 85 -14.47 -6.08 -9.79
CA ASP A 85 -15.83 -5.63 -9.44
C ASP A 85 -15.95 -5.33 -7.95
N GLY A 86 -15.39 -6.19 -7.10
CA GLY A 86 -15.39 -5.97 -5.65
C GLY A 86 -14.60 -4.71 -5.27
N ALA A 87 -13.46 -4.48 -5.90
CA ALA A 87 -12.65 -3.29 -5.70
C ALA A 87 -13.42 -2.02 -6.11
N ARG A 88 -14.09 -2.05 -7.26
CA ARG A 88 -14.89 -0.92 -7.76
C ARG A 88 -16.03 -0.58 -6.82
N GLN A 89 -16.74 -1.59 -6.33
CA GLN A 89 -17.83 -1.42 -5.38
C GLN A 89 -17.34 -0.85 -4.05
N TYR A 90 -16.22 -1.37 -3.56
CA TYR A 90 -15.67 -0.97 -2.26
C TYR A 90 -15.09 0.43 -2.26
N LEU A 91 -14.33 0.79 -3.30
CA LEU A 91 -13.70 2.11 -3.42
C LEU A 91 -14.65 3.21 -3.88
N GLY A 92 -15.73 2.87 -4.62
CA GLY A 92 -16.64 3.86 -5.16
C GLY A 92 -15.91 4.91 -6.01
N LYS A 93 -16.11 6.18 -5.70
CA LYS A 93 -15.49 7.30 -6.45
C LYS A 93 -13.96 7.27 -6.48
N TYR A 94 -13.33 6.69 -5.47
CA TYR A 94 -11.87 6.62 -5.40
C TYR A 94 -11.27 5.70 -6.47
N ALA A 95 -12.06 4.74 -6.96
CA ALA A 95 -11.64 3.86 -8.05
C ALA A 95 -11.43 4.61 -9.38
N ASP A 96 -12.11 5.74 -9.57
CA ASP A 96 -11.95 6.58 -10.76
C ASP A 96 -10.83 7.60 -10.62
N SER A 97 -10.41 7.90 -9.39
CA SER A 97 -9.39 8.92 -9.11
C SER A 97 -7.97 8.38 -9.12
N TRP A 98 -7.78 7.11 -8.76
CA TRP A 98 -6.45 6.54 -8.57
C TRP A 98 -6.29 5.21 -9.29
N LEU A 99 -5.02 4.85 -9.54
CA LEU A 99 -4.69 3.51 -10.01
C LEU A 99 -5.16 2.49 -8.97
N VAL A 100 -5.86 1.48 -9.42
CA VAL A 100 -6.29 0.36 -8.59
C VAL A 100 -5.73 -0.93 -9.15
N LEU A 101 -4.93 -1.60 -8.35
CA LEU A 101 -4.39 -2.93 -8.61
C LEU A 101 -5.20 -3.94 -7.80
N THR A 102 -5.38 -5.13 -8.33
CA THR A 102 -6.13 -6.20 -7.67
C THR A 102 -5.24 -7.37 -7.35
N ASP A 103 -5.48 -7.99 -6.20
CA ASP A 103 -4.75 -9.16 -5.71
C ASP A 103 -5.77 -10.16 -5.14
N GLU A 104 -6.66 -10.65 -6.02
CA GLU A 104 -7.80 -11.49 -5.64
C GLU A 104 -7.38 -12.75 -4.87
N HIS A 105 -6.26 -13.34 -5.25
CA HIS A 105 -5.75 -14.56 -4.64
C HIS A 105 -4.68 -14.29 -3.56
N ARG A 106 -4.45 -13.02 -3.22
CA ARG A 106 -3.50 -12.59 -2.17
C ARG A 106 -2.06 -13.03 -2.42
N GLU A 107 -1.68 -13.24 -3.68
CA GLU A 107 -0.32 -13.64 -4.06
C GLU A 107 0.68 -12.52 -3.81
N PHE A 108 0.30 -11.28 -4.13
CA PHE A 108 1.13 -10.10 -3.89
C PHE A 108 1.33 -9.88 -2.40
N VAL A 109 0.24 -9.86 -1.64
CA VAL A 109 0.27 -9.71 -0.17
C VAL A 109 1.09 -10.82 0.46
N GLY A 110 0.92 -12.06 0.01
CA GLY A 110 1.69 -13.20 0.48
C GLY A 110 3.18 -13.06 0.18
N SER A 111 3.55 -12.58 -1.01
CA SER A 111 4.96 -12.37 -1.36
C SER A 111 5.63 -11.27 -0.53
N LEU A 112 4.87 -10.28 -0.08
CA LEU A 112 5.33 -9.25 0.85
C LEU A 112 5.42 -9.74 2.29
N SER A 113 4.86 -10.90 2.60
CA SER A 113 4.74 -11.44 3.96
C SER A 113 4.04 -10.48 4.93
N LEU A 114 3.02 -9.77 4.44
CA LEU A 114 2.19 -8.91 5.29
C LEU A 114 1.29 -9.76 6.19
N GLU A 115 1.14 -9.33 7.42
CA GLU A 115 0.30 -10.00 8.42
C GLU A 115 -1.02 -9.30 8.67
N ARG A 116 -1.06 -7.98 8.47
CA ARG A 116 -2.23 -7.15 8.76
C ARG A 116 -2.57 -6.20 7.62
N LEU A 117 -3.88 -5.96 7.41
CA LEU A 117 -4.41 -4.96 6.50
C LEU A 117 -5.38 -4.02 7.24
N PRO A 118 -5.46 -2.74 6.87
CA PRO A 118 -4.73 -2.11 5.77
C PRO A 118 -3.24 -2.03 6.04
N ALA A 119 -2.47 -1.80 4.98
CA ALA A 119 -1.03 -1.58 5.08
C ALA A 119 -0.58 -0.53 4.07
N LEU A 120 0.50 0.17 4.40
CA LEU A 120 1.18 1.07 3.46
C LEU A 120 2.51 0.42 3.08
N VAL A 121 2.78 0.31 1.78
CA VAL A 121 4.03 -0.26 1.28
C VAL A 121 4.69 0.67 0.28
N HIS A 122 6.01 0.80 0.37
CA HIS A 122 6.84 1.51 -0.58
C HIS A 122 7.80 0.52 -1.24
N ILE A 123 7.65 0.31 -2.54
CA ILE A 123 8.46 -0.62 -3.32
C ILE A 123 9.31 0.19 -4.30
N GLY A 124 10.61 -0.03 -4.28
CA GLY A 124 11.56 0.64 -5.16
C GLY A 124 11.51 0.09 -6.58
N GLN A 125 12.10 0.82 -7.52
CA GLN A 125 12.18 0.40 -8.93
C GLN A 125 12.96 -0.91 -9.12
N ASP A 126 13.87 -1.22 -8.20
CA ASP A 126 14.61 -2.48 -8.17
C ASP A 126 13.81 -3.67 -7.63
N GLY A 127 12.55 -3.44 -7.22
CA GLY A 127 11.68 -4.45 -6.63
C GLY A 127 11.85 -4.64 -5.13
N SER A 128 12.74 -3.91 -4.48
CA SER A 128 12.92 -4.02 -3.03
C SER A 128 11.79 -3.35 -2.26
N LEU A 129 11.40 -3.95 -1.14
CA LEU A 129 10.50 -3.33 -0.17
C LEU A 129 11.29 -2.30 0.65
N VAL A 130 11.13 -1.03 0.31
CA VAL A 130 11.86 0.08 0.95
C VAL A 130 11.30 0.39 2.33
N GLY A 131 9.97 0.32 2.49
CA GLY A 131 9.29 0.57 3.75
C GLY A 131 7.90 -0.02 3.78
N PHE A 132 7.39 -0.31 4.97
CA PHE A 132 6.03 -0.79 5.16
C PHE A 132 5.52 -0.45 6.55
N ALA A 133 4.20 -0.34 6.66
CA ALA A 133 3.50 -0.19 7.92
C ALA A 133 2.17 -0.96 7.85
N GLU A 134 1.83 -1.67 8.90
CA GLU A 134 0.64 -2.51 8.97
C GLU A 134 -0.37 -1.95 9.96
N GLY A 135 -1.65 -2.12 9.66
CA GLY A 135 -2.71 -1.44 10.37
C GLY A 135 -2.66 0.07 10.14
N TRP A 136 -3.32 0.83 10.99
CA TRP A 136 -3.20 2.28 10.97
C TRP A 136 -2.46 2.74 12.23
N ASP A 137 -1.19 3.02 12.05
CA ASP A 137 -0.29 3.55 13.06
C ASP A 137 0.38 4.80 12.47
N PRO A 138 -0.10 6.01 12.78
CA PRO A 138 0.41 7.24 12.16
C PRO A 138 1.91 7.43 12.24
N PRO A 139 2.61 7.16 13.36
CA PRO A 139 4.07 7.22 13.39
C PRO A 139 4.76 6.30 12.39
N GLU A 140 4.28 5.07 12.24
CA GLU A 140 4.86 4.11 11.29
C GLU A 140 4.57 4.53 9.84
N TRP A 141 3.36 4.99 9.55
CA TRP A 141 3.02 5.51 8.23
C TRP A 141 3.87 6.73 7.87
N ARG A 142 4.10 7.66 8.83
CA ARG A 142 5.01 8.79 8.63
C ARG A 142 6.43 8.33 8.27
N SER A 143 6.92 7.30 8.95
CA SER A 143 8.25 6.73 8.69
C SER A 143 8.38 6.18 7.27
N VAL A 144 7.34 5.52 6.75
CA VAL A 144 7.31 5.06 5.35
C VAL A 144 7.36 6.25 4.40
N LEU A 145 6.57 7.29 4.66
CA LEU A 145 6.52 8.49 3.82
C LEU A 145 7.81 9.30 3.88
N ASP A 146 8.50 9.35 5.01
CA ASP A 146 9.83 9.94 5.10
C ASP A 146 10.81 9.23 4.13
N GLY A 147 10.74 7.92 4.04
CA GLY A 147 11.53 7.12 3.08
C GLY A 147 11.15 7.40 1.62
N VAL A 148 9.89 7.65 1.34
CA VAL A 148 9.41 8.05 0.01
C VAL A 148 10.02 9.40 -0.38
N GLU A 149 9.98 10.37 0.51
CA GLU A 149 10.51 11.71 0.24
C GLU A 149 12.02 11.71 0.05
N GLU A 150 12.73 10.93 0.86
CA GLU A 150 14.16 10.74 0.70
C GLU A 150 14.51 10.13 -0.68
N ALA A 151 13.77 9.11 -1.09
CA ALA A 151 14.00 8.42 -2.37
C ALA A 151 13.76 9.33 -3.58
N MET A 152 12.84 10.28 -3.48
CA MET A 152 12.46 11.18 -4.57
C MET A 152 13.05 12.59 -4.43
N ALA A 153 13.82 12.86 -3.39
CA ALA A 153 14.25 14.22 -3.02
C ALA A 153 13.06 15.21 -2.91
N TRP A 154 11.91 14.74 -2.50
CA TRP A 154 10.71 15.54 -2.27
C TRP A 154 10.79 16.23 -0.91
N ARG A 155 10.28 17.44 -0.79
CA ARG A 155 10.58 18.29 0.39
C ARG A 155 9.51 18.31 1.46
N SER A 156 8.37 17.69 1.22
CA SER A 156 7.27 17.71 2.17
C SER A 156 6.47 16.41 2.11
N ARG A 157 6.01 15.96 3.26
CA ARG A 157 5.09 14.84 3.37
C ARG A 157 3.70 15.33 3.77
N PRO A 158 2.64 14.54 3.52
CA PRO A 158 1.33 14.87 4.03
C PRO A 158 1.31 14.86 5.56
N LEU A 159 0.50 15.73 6.13
CA LEU A 159 0.29 15.75 7.58
C LEU A 159 -0.44 14.48 8.02
N LEU A 160 0.14 13.73 8.96
CA LEU A 160 -0.44 12.54 9.56
C LEU A 160 -0.19 12.52 11.07
N PRO A 161 -1.19 12.23 11.91
CA PRO A 161 -2.60 12.20 11.55
C PRO A 161 -3.20 13.60 11.48
N THR A 162 -4.38 13.71 10.93
CA THR A 162 -5.24 14.89 11.02
C THR A 162 -6.47 14.57 11.87
N PRO A 163 -7.25 15.57 12.33
CA PRO A 163 -8.48 15.32 13.06
C PRO A 163 -9.53 14.50 12.29
N GLN A 164 -9.44 14.45 10.97
CA GLN A 164 -10.34 13.65 10.14
C GLN A 164 -9.91 12.19 9.99
N ASP A 165 -8.68 11.86 10.34
CA ASP A 165 -8.19 10.48 10.26
C ASP A 165 -8.77 9.65 11.41
N PRO A 166 -8.93 8.32 11.22
CA PRO A 166 -9.38 7.47 12.31
C PRO A 166 -8.35 7.39 13.43
N GLY A 167 -8.78 6.97 14.62
CA GLY A 167 -7.85 6.58 15.67
C GLY A 167 -7.02 5.36 15.22
N ALA A 168 -5.83 5.20 15.79
CA ALA A 168 -4.96 4.07 15.45
C ALA A 168 -5.65 2.72 15.69
N PHE A 169 -5.42 1.75 14.80
CA PHE A 169 -5.96 0.39 14.91
C PHE A 169 -5.02 -0.64 14.28
N GLU A 170 -5.08 -1.88 14.78
CA GLU A 170 -4.17 -2.94 14.35
C GLU A 170 -4.46 -3.48 12.94
N GLY A 171 -5.69 -3.35 12.47
CA GLY A 171 -6.12 -3.98 11.23
C GLY A 171 -6.55 -5.43 11.42
N THR A 172 -6.73 -6.12 10.29
CA THR A 172 -7.25 -7.49 10.20
C THR A 172 -6.21 -8.40 9.54
N PRO A 173 -6.33 -9.75 9.71
CA PRO A 173 -5.36 -10.67 9.09
C PRO A 173 -5.28 -10.51 7.57
N ALA A 174 -4.06 -10.41 7.05
CA ALA A 174 -3.81 -10.16 5.62
C ALA A 174 -4.15 -11.35 4.72
N LEU A 175 -4.08 -12.56 5.25
CA LEU A 175 -4.33 -13.81 4.50
C LEU A 175 -5.60 -14.53 4.96
N ALA A 176 -6.50 -13.82 5.59
CA ALA A 176 -7.75 -14.42 6.09
C ALA A 176 -8.76 -14.68 5.00
#